data_42bdf84118c63973235d2b4c90028d40
#
_entry.id   42bdf84118c63973235d2b4c90028d40
#
_cell.length_a   1.000
_cell.length_b   1.000
_cell.length_c   1.000
_cell.angle_alpha   90.00
_cell.angle_beta   90.00
_cell.angle_gamma   90.00
#
_symmetry.space_group_name_H-M   'P 1'
#
loop_
_entity.id
_entity.type
_entity.pdbx_description
1 polymer ?
#
loop_
_entity_poly.entity_id
_entity_poly.type
_entity_poly.pdbx_seq_one_letter_code
_entity_poly.pdbx_strand_id
1 'polypeptide(L)'
;MATDTDTQEPGVDTEAVASTEGGAPQAQSKGKLLKIGGLLLLVIILQIGISYWLLTPPAQPAELAEDSLSKGSENLQVTTAEVPVDNFSVTNNIAEPGATIHVTFNLVALVEQGAAADFDSMVKEQNKARVKQAVIEVVRKSNLSDLNDPQLSTVKRMMKESINKVLKKSYVIETVISEYRTMTQ
;
A
#
# COMPACT_ATOMS: atom_id res chain seq x y z
N MET A 1 -31.95 34.74 -33.05
CA MET A 1 -30.79 35.60 -32.82
C MET A 1 -29.64 34.67 -32.56
N ALA A 2 -28.90 34.07 -33.49
CA ALA A 2 -28.06 34.66 -34.55
C ALA A 2 -26.96 35.54 -33.97
N THR A 3 -25.76 35.02 -34.01
CA THR A 3 -24.49 35.55 -34.48
C THR A 3 -23.43 34.57 -33.95
N ASP A 4 -22.82 33.70 -34.73
CA ASP A 4 -21.91 33.88 -35.90
C ASP A 4 -20.63 34.62 -35.57
N THR A 5 -19.57 34.00 -36.09
CA THR A 5 -18.35 34.58 -36.66
C THR A 5 -17.14 34.46 -35.72
N ASP A 6 -15.94 34.02 -36.08
CA ASP A 6 -15.28 33.74 -37.37
C ASP A 6 -13.92 33.15 -37.06
N THR A 7 -13.55 32.11 -37.67
CA THR A 7 -12.45 31.82 -38.62
C THR A 7 -11.31 32.85 -38.65
N GLN A 8 -10.10 32.40 -38.41
CA GLN A 8 -8.95 32.68 -39.29
C GLN A 8 -7.67 31.89 -38.90
N GLU A 9 -7.33 30.83 -39.63
CA GLU A 9 -5.99 30.62 -40.18
C GLU A 9 -5.86 31.48 -41.46
N PRO A 10 -4.68 31.81 -42.03
CA PRO A 10 -3.53 30.98 -42.26
C PRO A 10 -2.20 31.75 -42.24
N GLY A 11 -1.12 31.04 -42.49
CA GLY A 11 0.17 31.64 -42.83
C GLY A 11 1.34 30.65 -42.91
N VAL A 12 1.34 29.93 -43.97
CA VAL A 12 2.50 29.31 -44.63
C VAL A 12 3.48 30.41 -45.04
N ASP A 13 4.78 30.19 -44.79
CA ASP A 13 5.83 30.51 -45.75
C ASP A 13 7.14 29.80 -45.36
N THR A 14 7.49 28.97 -46.17
CA THR A 14 8.59 28.39 -46.85
C THR A 14 9.65 29.44 -47.22
N GLU A 15 10.92 29.10 -47.08
CA GLU A 15 12.08 29.21 -47.94
C GLU A 15 13.36 29.13 -47.09
N ALA A 16 14.18 28.16 -47.20
CA ALA A 16 15.03 27.73 -48.30
C ALA A 16 16.40 28.43 -48.33
N VAL A 17 17.38 27.60 -48.37
CA VAL A 17 18.66 27.60 -49.12
C VAL A 17 19.89 28.25 -48.49
N ALA A 18 20.87 27.46 -48.50
CA ALA A 18 22.24 27.54 -49.05
C ALA A 18 23.34 27.47 -47.97
N SER A 19 23.98 26.34 -47.94
CA SER A 19 25.32 26.06 -48.54
C SER A 19 26.42 27.03 -48.13
N THR A 20 27.45 26.60 -47.49
CA THR A 20 28.75 26.37 -48.15
C THR A 20 29.86 26.24 -47.11
N GLU A 21 30.64 25.20 -47.36
CA GLU A 21 32.10 25.09 -47.30
C GLU A 21 32.86 25.18 -45.97
N GLY A 22 33.51 24.12 -45.68
CA GLY A 22 34.95 24.04 -45.89
C GLY A 22 35.75 24.47 -44.66
N GLY A 23 35.85 23.62 -43.69
CA GLY A 23 36.87 23.76 -42.65
C GLY A 23 37.57 22.43 -42.42
N ALA A 24 38.80 22.35 -42.85
CA ALA A 24 39.70 21.21 -42.74
C ALA A 24 39.76 20.63 -41.30
N PRO A 25 40.00 19.34 -41.14
CA PRO A 25 40.10 18.71 -39.82
C PRO A 25 41.38 19.21 -39.12
N GLN A 26 41.23 20.10 -38.18
CA GLN A 26 42.29 20.37 -37.20
C GLN A 26 42.58 19.10 -36.42
N ALA A 27 43.79 18.63 -36.54
CA ALA A 27 44.36 17.55 -35.77
C ALA A 27 44.20 17.85 -34.27
N GLN A 28 43.09 17.39 -33.68
CA GLN A 28 42.90 17.43 -32.26
C GLN A 28 43.90 16.50 -31.61
N SER A 29 44.72 17.04 -30.73
CA SER A 29 45.82 16.39 -30.07
C SER A 29 45.29 15.11 -29.33
N LYS A 30 45.83 13.97 -29.74
CA LYS A 30 45.51 12.63 -29.20
C LYS A 30 45.64 12.53 -27.68
N GLY A 31 46.29 13.48 -27.01
CA GLY A 31 46.44 13.50 -25.56
C GLY A 31 45.22 13.98 -24.74
N LYS A 32 44.31 14.79 -25.33
CA LYS A 32 43.11 15.27 -24.65
C LYS A 32 41.97 14.23 -24.65
N LEU A 33 41.86 13.49 -25.78
CA LEU A 33 40.89 12.39 -25.89
C LEU A 33 41.17 11.23 -24.92
N LEU A 34 42.46 10.94 -24.67
CA LEU A 34 42.85 9.90 -23.73
C LEU A 34 42.47 10.26 -22.28
N LYS A 35 42.60 11.55 -21.90
CA LYS A 35 42.23 12.01 -20.54
C LYS A 35 40.73 12.03 -20.32
N ILE A 36 39.96 12.43 -21.32
CA ILE A 36 38.48 12.46 -21.22
C ILE A 36 37.92 11.04 -21.24
N GLY A 37 38.44 10.14 -22.07
CA GLY A 37 38.05 8.74 -22.13
C GLY A 37 38.38 7.99 -20.82
N GLY A 38 39.54 8.28 -20.22
CA GLY A 38 39.95 7.72 -18.95
C GLY A 38 39.05 8.15 -17.78
N LEU A 39 38.65 9.43 -17.77
CA LEU A 39 37.74 9.96 -16.76
C LEU A 39 36.33 9.31 -16.87
N LEU A 40 35.84 9.16 -18.09
CA LEU A 40 34.52 8.56 -18.32
C LEU A 40 34.49 7.09 -17.94
N LEU A 41 35.58 6.35 -18.23
CA LEU A 41 35.72 4.93 -17.86
C LEU A 41 35.77 4.78 -16.32
N LEU A 42 36.46 5.70 -15.63
CA LEU A 42 36.52 5.69 -14.17
C LEU A 42 35.15 5.91 -13.53
N VAL A 43 34.34 6.82 -14.10
CA VAL A 43 32.95 7.05 -13.62
C VAL A 43 32.08 5.82 -13.83
N ILE A 44 32.21 5.14 -14.97
CA ILE A 44 31.46 3.90 -15.25
C ILE A 44 31.82 2.78 -14.25
N ILE A 45 33.12 2.59 -13.99
CA ILE A 45 33.59 1.58 -13.02
C ILE A 45 33.05 1.90 -11.62
N LEU A 46 33.06 3.18 -11.24
CA LEU A 46 32.54 3.61 -9.93
C LEU A 46 31.04 3.37 -9.82
N GLN A 47 30.26 3.62 -10.88
CA GLN A 47 28.83 3.35 -10.90
C GLN A 47 28.52 1.85 -10.80
N ILE A 48 29.28 1.02 -11.52
CA ILE A 48 29.13 -0.45 -11.43
C ILE A 48 29.46 -0.94 -10.02
N GLY A 49 30.52 -0.40 -9.40
CA GLY A 49 30.93 -0.76 -8.04
C GLY A 49 29.87 -0.42 -6.98
N ILE A 50 29.29 0.78 -7.07
CA ILE A 50 28.23 1.22 -6.17
C ILE A 50 26.96 0.39 -6.39
N SER A 51 26.58 0.12 -7.64
CA SER A 51 25.42 -0.71 -7.95
C SER A 51 25.60 -2.14 -7.48
N TYR A 52 26.80 -2.69 -7.62
CA TYR A 52 27.12 -4.04 -7.12
C TYR A 52 27.06 -4.11 -5.59
N TRP A 53 27.57 -3.09 -4.89
CA TRP A 53 27.51 -3.03 -3.42
C TRP A 53 26.08 -2.85 -2.89
N LEU A 54 25.23 -2.13 -3.63
CA LEU A 54 23.83 -1.89 -3.23
C LEU A 54 22.91 -3.08 -3.54
N LEU A 55 23.24 -3.88 -4.58
CA LEU A 55 22.45 -5.04 -5.01
C LEU A 55 22.94 -6.37 -4.45
N THR A 56 24.14 -6.45 -3.89
CA THR A 56 24.61 -7.68 -3.28
C THR A 56 24.12 -7.74 -1.83
N PRO A 57 23.17 -8.62 -1.50
CA PRO A 57 22.89 -8.91 -0.11
C PRO A 57 24.18 -9.51 0.51
N PRO A 58 24.47 -9.25 1.79
CA PRO A 58 25.65 -9.79 2.43
C PRO A 58 25.66 -11.31 2.24
N ALA A 59 26.77 -11.81 1.66
CA ALA A 59 26.97 -13.22 1.43
C ALA A 59 26.92 -13.96 2.78
N GLN A 60 25.85 -14.70 2.97
CA GLN A 60 25.83 -15.71 4.03
C GLN A 60 26.75 -16.85 3.59
N PRO A 61 27.65 -17.33 4.45
CA PRO A 61 28.48 -18.47 4.12
C PRO A 61 27.58 -19.68 3.85
N ALA A 62 27.75 -20.28 2.68
CA ALA A 62 27.11 -21.53 2.34
C ALA A 62 27.74 -22.62 3.19
N GLU A 63 27.12 -22.95 4.28
CA GLU A 63 27.42 -24.16 5.03
C GLU A 63 26.35 -25.20 4.70
N LEU A 64 26.80 -26.21 3.98
CA LEU A 64 26.07 -27.43 3.67
C LEU A 64 25.57 -28.07 4.97
N ALA A 65 24.27 -28.05 5.18
CA ALA A 65 23.61 -28.99 6.07
C ALA A 65 22.20 -29.22 5.57
N GLU A 66 22.01 -30.29 4.84
CA GLU A 66 20.75 -31.00 4.79
C GLU A 66 20.43 -31.44 6.23
N ASP A 67 19.65 -30.74 6.93
CA ASP A 67 18.78 -31.14 8.04
C ASP A 67 18.39 -29.94 8.91
N SER A 68 17.59 -29.05 8.38
CA SER A 68 16.86 -28.08 9.23
C SER A 68 15.76 -27.34 8.44
N LEU A 69 14.84 -28.08 7.88
CA LEU A 69 13.55 -27.55 7.42
C LEU A 69 12.65 -27.16 8.62
N SER A 70 13.26 -26.76 9.75
CA SER A 70 12.51 -26.43 10.96
C SER A 70 13.12 -25.36 11.88
N LYS A 71 14.17 -24.61 11.42
CA LYS A 71 14.73 -23.55 12.28
C LYS A 71 15.19 -22.36 11.45
N GLY A 72 14.25 -21.49 11.07
CA GLY A 72 14.59 -20.30 10.31
C GLY A 72 13.48 -19.26 10.27
N SER A 73 12.57 -19.33 11.18
CA SER A 73 11.68 -18.25 11.55
C SER A 73 11.84 -18.06 13.05
N GLU A 74 12.82 -17.29 13.47
CA GLU A 74 12.67 -16.53 14.70
C GLU A 74 11.55 -15.52 14.42
N ASN A 75 10.39 -16.05 14.15
CA ASN A 75 9.13 -15.46 14.50
C ASN A 75 9.28 -15.22 16.01
N LEU A 76 9.52 -13.98 16.39
CA LEU A 76 9.03 -13.51 17.66
C LEU A 76 7.55 -13.91 17.63
N GLN A 77 7.23 -15.09 18.19
CA GLN A 77 5.85 -15.50 18.38
C GLN A 77 5.28 -14.47 19.35
N VAL A 78 4.79 -13.38 18.76
CA VAL A 78 3.98 -12.43 19.51
C VAL A 78 2.81 -13.28 19.98
N THR A 79 2.86 -13.69 21.23
CA THR A 79 1.76 -14.44 21.85
C THR A 79 0.55 -13.52 21.79
N THR A 80 -0.45 -13.89 20.99
CA THR A 80 -1.67 -13.11 20.80
C THR A 80 -2.76 -13.61 21.72
N ALA A 81 -3.64 -12.72 22.14
CA ALA A 81 -4.87 -13.00 22.86
C ALA A 81 -6.08 -12.54 22.05
N GLU A 82 -7.14 -13.32 22.10
CA GLU A 82 -8.43 -12.97 21.53
C GLU A 82 -9.27 -12.21 22.57
N VAL A 83 -9.65 -10.98 22.22
CA VAL A 83 -10.49 -10.14 23.07
C VAL A 83 -11.80 -9.82 22.35
N PRO A 84 -12.96 -10.24 22.88
CA PRO A 84 -14.25 -9.93 22.28
C PRO A 84 -14.55 -8.43 22.38
N VAL A 85 -14.91 -7.84 21.26
CA VAL A 85 -15.23 -6.40 21.15
C VAL A 85 -16.72 -6.16 21.41
N ASP A 86 -17.60 -6.65 20.55
CA ASP A 86 -19.06 -6.56 20.70
C ASP A 86 -19.76 -7.38 19.59
N ASN A 87 -21.09 -7.52 19.72
CA ASN A 87 -21.99 -8.03 18.69
C ASN A 87 -22.57 -6.85 17.91
N PHE A 88 -22.61 -6.97 16.60
CA PHE A 88 -23.06 -5.91 15.71
C PHE A 88 -24.25 -6.35 14.87
N SER A 89 -25.22 -5.44 14.73
CA SER A 89 -26.30 -5.53 13.75
C SER A 89 -26.39 -4.19 13.05
N VAL A 90 -26.04 -4.15 11.78
CA VAL A 90 -25.87 -2.91 11.01
C VAL A 90 -26.65 -3.01 9.70
N THR A 91 -27.32 -1.92 9.36
CA THR A 91 -28.00 -1.78 8.08
C THR A 91 -27.12 -0.94 7.14
N ASN A 92 -26.85 -1.46 5.95
CA ASN A 92 -26.19 -0.77 4.86
C ASN A 92 -27.18 -0.61 3.70
N ASN A 93 -27.44 0.64 3.32
CA ASN A 93 -28.32 1.03 2.21
C ASN A 93 -27.54 1.72 1.08
N ILE A 94 -26.21 1.65 1.12
CA ILE A 94 -25.32 2.28 0.14
C ILE A 94 -24.67 1.22 -0.75
N ALA A 95 -24.48 0.01 -0.22
CA ALA A 95 -23.77 -1.06 -0.92
C ALA A 95 -24.45 -1.48 -2.23
N GLU A 96 -25.77 -1.38 -2.29
CA GLU A 96 -26.54 -1.71 -3.49
C GLU A 96 -27.69 -0.71 -3.67
N PRO A 97 -27.77 0.01 -4.80
CA PRO A 97 -28.86 0.94 -5.07
C PRO A 97 -30.22 0.25 -5.10
N GLY A 98 -31.14 0.71 -4.25
CA GLY A 98 -32.51 0.18 -4.16
C GLY A 98 -32.69 -1.04 -3.27
N ALA A 99 -31.64 -1.54 -2.65
CA ALA A 99 -31.68 -2.62 -1.68
C ALA A 99 -31.16 -2.19 -0.31
N THR A 100 -31.62 -2.87 0.71
CA THR A 100 -31.15 -2.68 2.10
C THR A 100 -30.52 -3.96 2.58
N ILE A 101 -29.23 -3.88 2.92
CA ILE A 101 -28.47 -5.05 3.40
C ILE A 101 -28.35 -4.97 4.92
N HIS A 102 -28.88 -5.99 5.59
CA HIS A 102 -28.69 -6.16 7.02
C HIS A 102 -27.52 -7.10 7.28
N VAL A 103 -26.54 -6.64 8.04
CA VAL A 103 -25.32 -7.38 8.39
C VAL A 103 -25.28 -7.60 9.88
N THR A 104 -25.15 -8.86 10.31
CA THR A 104 -25.01 -9.24 11.71
C THR A 104 -23.75 -10.06 11.90
N PHE A 105 -22.95 -9.77 12.93
CA PHE A 105 -21.70 -10.47 13.21
C PHE A 105 -21.20 -10.22 14.63
N ASN A 106 -20.33 -11.11 15.11
CA ASN A 106 -19.53 -10.91 16.31
C ASN A 106 -18.12 -10.50 15.92
N LEU A 107 -17.58 -9.49 16.58
CA LEU A 107 -16.23 -8.99 16.35
C LEU A 107 -15.30 -9.34 17.51
N VAL A 108 -14.19 -9.98 17.19
CA VAL A 108 -13.10 -10.31 18.11
C VAL A 108 -11.82 -9.64 17.59
N ALA A 109 -11.04 -9.06 18.48
CA ALA A 109 -9.75 -8.49 18.16
C ALA A 109 -8.62 -9.41 18.66
N LEU A 110 -7.64 -9.70 17.79
CA LEU A 110 -6.38 -10.28 18.18
C LEU A 110 -5.44 -9.16 18.59
N VAL A 111 -4.95 -9.21 19.81
CA VAL A 111 -4.04 -8.24 20.40
C VAL A 111 -2.83 -8.96 20.98
N GLU A 112 -1.75 -8.23 21.27
CA GLU A 112 -0.65 -8.78 22.02
C GLU A 112 -1.09 -9.23 23.41
N GLN A 113 -0.68 -10.42 23.87
CA GLN A 113 -1.07 -11.00 25.16
C GLN A 113 -0.87 -10.02 26.33
N GLY A 114 0.27 -9.33 26.34
CA GLY A 114 0.60 -8.36 27.40
C GLY A 114 -0.28 -7.10 27.39
N ALA A 115 -0.92 -6.80 26.26
CA ALA A 115 -1.79 -5.63 26.10
C ALA A 115 -3.29 -5.96 26.18
N ALA A 116 -3.66 -7.24 26.36
CA ALA A 116 -5.06 -7.68 26.28
C ALA A 116 -5.96 -7.04 27.33
N ALA A 117 -5.52 -6.96 28.58
CA ALA A 117 -6.29 -6.36 29.66
C ALA A 117 -6.49 -4.84 29.49
N ASP A 118 -5.44 -4.14 29.04
CA ASP A 118 -5.49 -2.71 28.75
C ASP A 118 -6.44 -2.44 27.56
N PHE A 119 -6.34 -3.23 26.51
CA PHE A 119 -7.24 -3.15 25.36
C PHE A 119 -8.71 -3.39 25.75
N ASP A 120 -8.99 -4.42 26.56
CA ASP A 120 -10.34 -4.75 26.99
C ASP A 120 -10.99 -3.59 27.78
N SER A 121 -10.27 -3.02 28.75
CA SER A 121 -10.70 -1.83 29.48
C SER A 121 -10.92 -0.62 28.57
N MET A 122 -9.98 -0.34 27.64
CA MET A 122 -10.10 0.76 26.70
C MET A 122 -11.33 0.64 25.80
N VAL A 123 -11.64 -0.57 25.33
CA VAL A 123 -12.76 -0.83 24.42
C VAL A 123 -14.09 -0.85 25.14
N LYS A 124 -14.18 -1.52 26.29
CA LYS A 124 -15.46 -1.75 26.98
C LYS A 124 -15.88 -0.60 27.90
N GLU A 125 -14.91 0.10 28.48
CA GLU A 125 -15.20 1.14 29.47
C GLU A 125 -15.01 2.55 28.91
N GLN A 126 -13.82 2.84 28.36
CA GLN A 126 -13.46 4.22 28.02
C GLN A 126 -13.94 4.66 26.64
N ASN A 127 -13.89 3.78 25.63
CA ASN A 127 -14.20 4.14 24.25
C ASN A 127 -15.31 3.30 23.61
N LYS A 128 -16.12 2.61 24.37
CA LYS A 128 -17.15 1.67 23.89
C LYS A 128 -17.99 2.25 22.74
N ALA A 129 -18.57 3.42 22.96
CA ALA A 129 -19.44 4.06 21.96
C ALA A 129 -18.67 4.46 20.70
N ARG A 130 -17.44 4.95 20.86
CA ARG A 130 -16.60 5.39 19.73
C ARG A 130 -16.11 4.21 18.88
N VAL A 131 -15.70 3.12 19.52
CA VAL A 131 -15.31 1.88 18.83
C VAL A 131 -16.52 1.29 18.10
N LYS A 132 -17.67 1.22 18.78
CA LYS A 132 -18.91 0.75 18.16
C LYS A 132 -19.31 1.59 16.93
N GLN A 133 -19.24 2.90 17.04
CA GLN A 133 -19.51 3.80 15.91
C GLN A 133 -18.53 3.57 14.77
N ALA A 134 -17.22 3.44 15.05
CA ALA A 134 -16.21 3.23 14.03
C ALA A 134 -16.44 1.93 13.24
N VAL A 135 -16.80 0.84 13.93
CA VAL A 135 -17.12 -0.44 13.29
C VAL A 135 -18.39 -0.32 12.43
N ILE A 136 -19.45 0.33 12.94
CA ILE A 136 -20.68 0.58 12.18
C ILE A 136 -20.41 1.40 10.93
N GLU A 137 -19.54 2.41 11.02
CA GLU A 137 -19.15 3.22 9.86
C GLU A 137 -18.44 2.40 8.79
N VAL A 138 -17.54 1.48 9.18
CA VAL A 138 -16.87 0.59 8.23
C VAL A 138 -17.91 -0.22 7.46
N VAL A 139 -18.83 -0.89 8.16
CA VAL A 139 -19.87 -1.71 7.49
C VAL A 139 -20.74 -0.86 6.58
N ARG A 140 -21.15 0.34 6.99
CA ARG A 140 -21.97 1.24 6.18
C ARG A 140 -21.27 1.79 4.94
N LYS A 141 -19.95 1.88 4.97
CA LYS A 141 -19.13 2.35 3.83
C LYS A 141 -18.66 1.21 2.92
N SER A 142 -18.80 -0.04 3.35
CA SER A 142 -18.43 -1.20 2.56
C SER A 142 -19.39 -1.38 1.39
N ASN A 143 -18.85 -1.72 0.23
CA ASN A 143 -19.63 -2.06 -0.95
C ASN A 143 -20.09 -3.53 -0.91
N LEU A 144 -20.94 -3.91 -1.84
CA LEU A 144 -21.50 -5.26 -1.91
C LEU A 144 -20.41 -6.32 -2.11
N SER A 145 -19.38 -6.04 -2.90
CA SER A 145 -18.28 -6.98 -3.14
C SER A 145 -17.44 -7.23 -1.89
N ASP A 146 -17.22 -6.20 -1.06
CA ASP A 146 -16.51 -6.34 0.21
C ASP A 146 -17.31 -7.14 1.24
N LEU A 147 -18.65 -6.96 1.25
CA LEU A 147 -19.55 -7.68 2.16
C LEU A 147 -19.78 -9.14 1.73
N ASN A 148 -19.61 -9.46 0.45
CA ASN A 148 -19.74 -10.81 -0.10
C ASN A 148 -18.38 -11.53 -0.21
N ASP A 149 -17.28 -10.90 0.15
CA ASP A 149 -15.97 -11.57 0.20
C ASP A 149 -15.99 -12.68 1.26
N PRO A 150 -15.75 -13.96 0.89
CA PRO A 150 -15.74 -15.06 1.84
C PRO A 150 -14.77 -14.88 3.00
N GLN A 151 -13.69 -14.15 2.80
CA GLN A 151 -12.68 -13.87 3.82
C GLN A 151 -12.92 -12.53 4.55
N LEU A 152 -13.79 -11.67 4.01
CA LEU A 152 -14.04 -10.31 4.51
C LEU A 152 -12.74 -9.48 4.68
N SER A 153 -11.76 -9.70 3.81
CA SER A 153 -10.38 -9.20 3.96
C SER A 153 -10.33 -7.68 4.06
N THR A 154 -11.03 -6.98 3.16
CA THR A 154 -11.12 -5.51 3.16
C THR A 154 -11.83 -4.99 4.41
N VAL A 155 -12.95 -5.61 4.78
CA VAL A 155 -13.75 -5.22 5.94
C VAL A 155 -12.95 -5.39 7.23
N LYS A 156 -12.30 -6.54 7.42
CA LYS A 156 -11.44 -6.81 8.58
C LYS A 156 -10.32 -5.79 8.69
N ARG A 157 -9.61 -5.51 7.59
CA ARG A 157 -8.53 -4.52 7.57
C ARG A 157 -9.04 -3.12 7.96
N MET A 158 -10.15 -2.67 7.39
CA MET A 158 -10.75 -1.38 7.72
C MET A 158 -11.21 -1.30 9.18
N MET A 159 -11.77 -2.38 9.74
CA MET A 159 -12.13 -2.45 11.16
C MET A 159 -10.92 -2.33 12.07
N LYS A 160 -9.85 -3.09 11.81
CA LYS A 160 -8.57 -2.99 12.52
C LYS A 160 -8.05 -1.55 12.54
N GLU A 161 -7.95 -0.92 11.36
CA GLU A 161 -7.45 0.44 11.22
C GLU A 161 -8.32 1.46 11.97
N SER A 162 -9.65 1.31 11.87
CA SER A 162 -10.61 2.21 12.53
C SER A 162 -10.57 2.10 14.05
N ILE A 163 -10.47 0.89 14.59
CA ILE A 163 -10.35 0.66 16.03
C ILE A 163 -9.03 1.25 16.56
N ASN A 164 -7.91 0.94 15.92
CA ASN A 164 -6.61 1.48 16.31
C ASN A 164 -6.57 3.02 16.25
N LYS A 165 -7.22 3.61 15.25
CA LYS A 165 -7.37 5.07 15.14
C LYS A 165 -8.16 5.67 16.30
N VAL A 166 -9.27 5.04 16.71
CA VAL A 166 -10.09 5.49 17.85
C VAL A 166 -9.28 5.42 19.14
N LEU A 167 -8.55 4.33 19.34
CA LEU A 167 -7.74 4.10 20.54
C LEU A 167 -6.42 4.87 20.53
N LYS A 168 -6.04 5.49 19.40
CA LYS A 168 -4.77 6.21 19.20
C LYS A 168 -3.52 5.36 19.48
N LYS A 169 -3.64 4.04 19.38
CA LYS A 169 -2.56 3.08 19.60
C LYS A 169 -2.84 1.82 18.77
N SER A 170 -1.79 1.19 18.26
CA SER A 170 -1.88 -0.04 17.46
C SER A 170 -2.03 -1.26 18.37
N TYR A 171 -3.16 -1.40 19.02
CA TYR A 171 -3.48 -2.56 19.84
C TYR A 171 -3.84 -3.78 18.99
N VAL A 172 -4.70 -3.57 17.98
CA VAL A 172 -5.28 -4.65 17.18
C VAL A 172 -4.28 -5.08 16.11
N ILE A 173 -3.84 -6.32 16.20
CA ILE A 173 -2.98 -6.99 15.22
C ILE A 173 -3.83 -7.50 14.07
N GLU A 174 -4.96 -8.13 14.40
CA GLU A 174 -5.91 -8.69 13.43
C GLU A 174 -7.33 -8.63 14.00
N THR A 175 -8.34 -8.65 13.13
CA THR A 175 -9.73 -8.78 13.51
C THR A 175 -10.32 -10.08 13.00
N VAL A 176 -11.07 -10.76 13.87
CA VAL A 176 -11.82 -11.97 13.54
C VAL A 176 -13.31 -11.65 13.58
N ILE A 177 -14.00 -12.02 12.51
CA ILE A 177 -15.45 -11.88 12.39
C ILE A 177 -16.04 -13.29 12.45
N SER A 178 -16.95 -13.51 13.37
CA SER A 178 -17.68 -14.77 13.53
C SER A 178 -19.19 -14.55 13.44
N GLU A 179 -19.94 -15.61 13.19
CA GLU A 179 -21.41 -15.59 13.04
C GLU A 179 -21.89 -14.56 12.01
N TYR A 180 -21.13 -14.39 10.93
CA TYR A 180 -21.45 -13.43 9.89
C TYR A 180 -22.70 -13.86 9.10
N ARG A 181 -23.67 -12.97 9.05
CA ARG A 181 -24.93 -13.16 8.29
C ARG A 181 -25.29 -11.89 7.55
N THR A 182 -25.70 -12.04 6.31
CA THR A 182 -26.27 -10.95 5.51
C THR A 182 -27.70 -11.32 5.07
N MET A 183 -28.58 -10.34 5.09
CA MET A 183 -29.94 -10.44 4.54
C MET A 183 -30.20 -9.20 3.72
N THR A 184 -30.66 -9.38 2.47
CA THR A 184 -31.04 -8.30 1.56
C THR A 184 -32.56 -8.19 1.50
N GLN A 185 -33.06 -6.97 1.61
CA GLN A 185 -34.48 -6.62 1.50
C GLN A 185 -34.71 -5.58 0.41
#